data_567cfc180a3ff0018b588bd6af7eaaba
#
_entry.id   567cfc180a3ff0018b588bd6af7eaaba
#
_cell.length_a   1.000
_cell.length_b   1.000
_cell.length_c   1.000
_cell.angle_alpha   90.00
_cell.angle_beta   90.00
_cell.angle_gamma   90.00
#
_symmetry.space_group_name_H-M   'P 1'
#
loop_
_entity.id
_entity.type
_entity.pdbx_description
1 polymer ?
#
loop_
_entity_poly.entity_id
_entity_poly.type
_entity_poly.pdbx_seq_one_letter_code
_entity_poly.pdbx_strand_id
1 'polypeptide(L)'
;MYRHARLFLSIVTIIALSGCATVPFMADRYKGAEDIARTAGFERSYIKSGKFTLTVYTRINKPAAPITIYIEGDGFAYRDRSRASIDPTPNNPVALQLAIIDPSPNVAYIARPGQYCHGEVPDCDETYWTTKRFSEEVVSSVNGTVSVIKKKVGSDKIELVGFSGGGAVVCLVAARRNDVASIRTVAGNLDPDAVNAFHKVSKLKGSLNPMNVVSSLAGIPQRHFIGERDIIIPPSIAHNFAKMSGDFTKKTITIVPEAGHNKGWDDRWIELLQISPVKPKNW
;
A
#
# COMPACT_ATOMS: atom_id res chain seq x y z
N MET A 1 4.64 50.47 66.09
CA MET A 1 3.76 49.31 65.80
C MET A 1 3.71 49.16 64.28
N TYR A 2 4.50 48.24 63.73
CA TYR A 2 4.47 47.87 62.26
C TYR A 2 4.23 46.39 62.19
N ARG A 3 3.08 45.98 61.56
CA ARG A 3 2.74 44.58 61.24
C ARG A 3 3.30 44.24 59.93
N HIS A 4 4.24 43.27 59.84
CA HIS A 4 4.72 42.68 58.61
C HIS A 4 3.74 41.59 58.11
N ALA A 5 3.10 41.83 56.97
CA ALA A 5 2.32 40.84 56.26
C ALA A 5 3.30 39.99 55.43
N ARG A 6 3.39 38.70 55.71
CA ARG A 6 4.14 37.73 54.92
C ARG A 6 3.26 37.25 53.75
N LEU A 7 3.66 37.57 52.55
CA LEU A 7 3.03 37.09 51.31
C LEU A 7 3.59 35.69 51.03
N PHE A 8 2.77 34.64 51.13
CA PHE A 8 3.12 33.31 50.68
C PHE A 8 2.87 33.22 49.17
N LEU A 9 3.97 33.12 48.39
CA LEU A 9 3.91 32.88 46.96
C LEU A 9 3.82 31.37 46.73
N SER A 10 2.61 30.86 46.43
CA SER A 10 2.42 29.46 46.02
C SER A 10 2.82 29.30 44.56
N ILE A 11 3.94 28.65 44.29
CA ILE A 11 4.36 28.23 42.96
C ILE A 11 3.55 26.97 42.60
N VAL A 12 2.57 27.12 41.73
CA VAL A 12 1.86 25.99 41.12
C VAL A 12 2.71 25.49 39.97
N THR A 13 3.34 24.34 40.15
CA THR A 13 4.09 23.64 39.09
C THR A 13 3.08 22.98 38.16
N ILE A 14 2.86 23.57 36.97
CA ILE A 14 2.09 22.95 35.90
C ILE A 14 2.99 21.93 35.22
N ILE A 15 2.82 20.66 35.54
CA ILE A 15 3.41 19.55 34.79
C ILE A 15 2.60 19.43 33.51
N ALA A 16 3.17 19.91 32.41
CA ALA A 16 2.61 19.74 31.07
C ALA A 16 2.71 18.27 30.68
N LEU A 17 1.60 17.54 30.75
CA LEU A 17 1.41 16.21 30.17
C LEU A 17 1.31 16.34 28.64
N SER A 18 2.45 16.44 27.96
CA SER A 18 2.51 16.55 26.48
C SER A 18 2.55 15.19 25.78
N GLY A 19 2.21 14.09 26.47
CA GLY A 19 2.37 12.73 25.92
C GLY A 19 1.13 12.10 25.27
N CYS A 20 -0.06 12.68 25.38
CA CYS A 20 -1.30 11.95 25.09
C CYS A 20 -2.01 12.29 23.76
N ALA A 21 -1.51 13.21 22.95
CA ALA A 21 -2.23 13.64 21.73
C ALA A 21 -2.03 12.73 20.50
N THR A 22 -1.00 11.89 20.49
CA THR A 22 -0.69 11.01 19.34
C THR A 22 -1.41 9.66 19.41
N VAL A 23 -1.66 9.13 20.58
CA VAL A 23 -2.27 7.81 20.78
C VAL A 23 -3.74 7.74 20.29
N PRO A 24 -4.62 8.70 20.57
CA PRO A 24 -5.99 8.69 20.07
C PRO A 24 -6.05 8.71 18.54
N PHE A 25 -5.23 9.51 17.87
CA PHE A 25 -5.19 9.62 16.41
C PHE A 25 -4.74 8.32 15.73
N MET A 26 -3.82 7.58 16.32
CA MET A 26 -3.39 6.26 15.81
C MET A 26 -4.51 5.23 15.99
N ALA A 27 -5.13 5.19 17.17
CA ALA A 27 -6.25 4.29 17.46
C ALA A 27 -7.44 4.51 16.49
N ASP A 28 -7.70 5.77 16.10
CA ASP A 28 -8.77 6.11 15.16
C ASP A 28 -8.50 5.54 13.74
N ARG A 29 -7.25 5.57 13.26
CA ARG A 29 -6.89 5.00 11.95
C ARG A 29 -7.05 3.49 11.92
N TYR A 30 -6.61 2.81 12.97
CA TYR A 30 -6.78 1.37 13.12
C TYR A 30 -8.24 0.97 13.19
N LYS A 31 -8.99 1.65 14.05
CA LYS A 31 -10.43 1.42 14.21
C LYS A 31 -11.20 1.69 12.92
N GLY A 32 -10.89 2.78 12.22
CA GLY A 32 -11.51 3.11 10.94
C GLY A 32 -11.30 2.01 9.89
N ALA A 33 -10.07 1.51 9.72
CA ALA A 33 -9.77 0.41 8.80
C ALA A 33 -10.48 -0.89 9.21
N GLU A 34 -10.49 -1.22 10.51
CA GLU A 34 -11.18 -2.39 11.04
C GLU A 34 -12.69 -2.33 10.80
N ASP A 35 -13.31 -1.16 11.06
CA ASP A 35 -14.76 -0.99 10.93
C ASP A 35 -15.22 -1.12 9.47
N ILE A 36 -14.51 -0.49 8.51
CA ILE A 36 -14.86 -0.63 7.09
C ILE A 36 -14.65 -2.06 6.58
N ALA A 37 -13.56 -2.72 6.98
CA ALA A 37 -13.29 -4.10 6.59
C ALA A 37 -14.35 -5.07 7.14
N ARG A 38 -14.65 -4.97 8.45
CA ARG A 38 -15.64 -5.80 9.12
C ARG A 38 -17.05 -5.60 8.55
N THR A 39 -17.44 -4.36 8.27
CA THR A 39 -18.74 -4.04 7.67
C THR A 39 -18.89 -4.66 6.27
N ALA A 40 -17.79 -4.79 5.52
CA ALA A 40 -17.76 -5.43 4.21
C ALA A 40 -17.54 -6.97 4.28
N GLY A 41 -17.62 -7.58 5.47
CA GLY A 41 -17.49 -9.02 5.66
C GLY A 41 -16.06 -9.57 5.60
N PHE A 42 -15.06 -8.70 5.82
CA PHE A 42 -13.67 -9.14 5.91
C PHE A 42 -13.29 -9.52 7.33
N GLU A 43 -12.48 -10.56 7.45
CA GLU A 43 -11.86 -11.03 8.69
C GLU A 43 -10.41 -10.58 8.75
N ARG A 44 -10.00 -10.01 9.89
CA ARG A 44 -8.61 -9.66 10.15
C ARG A 44 -7.81 -10.88 10.58
N SER A 45 -6.57 -10.95 10.13
CA SER A 45 -5.56 -11.89 10.59
C SER A 45 -4.16 -11.27 10.53
N TYR A 46 -3.22 -11.87 11.26
CA TYR A 46 -1.82 -11.52 11.23
C TYR A 46 -1.04 -12.70 10.65
N ILE A 47 -0.27 -12.44 9.58
CA ILE A 47 0.51 -13.48 8.91
C ILE A 47 1.99 -13.18 9.10
N LYS A 48 2.69 -14.05 9.84
CA LYS A 48 4.14 -14.01 9.92
C LYS A 48 4.74 -14.56 8.64
N SER A 49 5.55 -13.75 7.98
CA SER A 49 6.25 -14.13 6.76
C SER A 49 7.63 -13.48 6.71
N GLY A 50 8.67 -14.29 6.70
CA GLY A 50 10.05 -13.79 6.80
C GLY A 50 10.26 -12.95 8.06
N LYS A 51 10.76 -11.73 7.87
CA LYS A 51 11.06 -10.79 8.96
C LYS A 51 9.81 -10.18 9.61
N PHE A 52 8.71 -10.04 8.86
CA PHE A 52 7.56 -9.25 9.29
C PHE A 52 6.34 -10.10 9.63
N THR A 53 5.49 -9.54 10.49
CA THR A 53 4.10 -9.96 10.66
C THR A 53 3.22 -8.90 10.02
N LEU A 54 2.47 -9.28 8.98
CA LEU A 54 1.63 -8.35 8.21
C LEU A 54 0.17 -8.47 8.63
N THR A 55 -0.49 -7.33 8.75
CA THR A 55 -1.95 -7.26 8.92
C THR A 55 -2.62 -7.56 7.59
N VAL A 56 -3.56 -8.48 7.62
CA VAL A 56 -4.29 -8.97 6.45
C VAL A 56 -5.78 -8.97 6.74
N TYR A 57 -6.59 -8.52 5.79
CA TYR A 57 -8.04 -8.67 5.80
C TYR A 57 -8.47 -9.58 4.66
N THR A 58 -9.32 -10.58 4.91
CA THR A 58 -9.76 -11.53 3.89
C THR A 58 -11.28 -11.69 3.90
N ARG A 59 -11.88 -11.74 2.70
CA ARG A 59 -13.26 -12.18 2.46
C ARG A 59 -13.21 -13.34 1.48
N ILE A 60 -13.54 -14.56 1.94
CA ILE A 60 -13.45 -15.79 1.16
C ILE A 60 -14.84 -16.40 1.08
N ASN A 61 -15.53 -16.22 -0.03
CA ASN A 61 -16.91 -16.67 -0.26
C ASN A 61 -16.96 -17.92 -1.14
N LYS A 62 -15.90 -18.21 -1.93
CA LYS A 62 -15.87 -19.36 -2.85
C LYS A 62 -14.49 -20.02 -2.82
N PRO A 63 -14.24 -20.98 -1.92
CA PRO A 63 -12.99 -21.75 -1.91
C PRO A 63 -12.63 -22.31 -3.30
N ALA A 64 -11.35 -22.45 -3.57
CA ALA A 64 -10.75 -22.88 -4.83
C ALA A 64 -10.93 -21.93 -6.04
N ALA A 65 -11.82 -20.93 -5.97
CA ALA A 65 -11.88 -19.91 -7.01
C ALA A 65 -10.67 -18.96 -6.94
N PRO A 66 -10.33 -18.22 -8.03
CA PRO A 66 -9.29 -17.20 -8.01
C PRO A 66 -9.50 -16.18 -6.88
N ILE A 67 -8.39 -15.62 -6.40
CA ILE A 67 -8.41 -14.58 -5.37
C ILE A 67 -7.75 -13.31 -5.88
N THR A 68 -8.40 -12.16 -5.64
CA THR A 68 -7.84 -10.83 -5.86
C THR A 68 -7.17 -10.34 -4.59
N ILE A 69 -5.89 -9.99 -4.66
CA ILE A 69 -5.08 -9.55 -3.51
C ILE A 69 -4.66 -8.10 -3.72
N TYR A 70 -5.10 -7.25 -2.82
CA TYR A 70 -4.79 -5.83 -2.78
C TYR A 70 -3.59 -5.57 -1.87
N ILE A 71 -2.62 -4.77 -2.33
CA ILE A 71 -1.43 -4.38 -1.56
C ILE A 71 -1.43 -2.86 -1.39
N GLU A 72 -1.35 -2.42 -0.11
CA GLU A 72 -1.42 -1.02 0.27
C GLU A 72 -0.19 -0.22 -0.20
N GLY A 73 -0.41 1.08 -0.35
CA GLY A 73 0.65 2.05 -0.61
C GLY A 73 1.58 2.27 0.59
N ASP A 74 2.44 3.28 0.46
CA ASP A 74 3.43 3.59 1.51
C ASP A 74 2.80 4.15 2.80
N GLY A 75 1.51 4.52 2.74
CA GLY A 75 0.75 5.06 3.86
C GLY A 75 1.29 6.41 4.33
N PHE A 76 1.24 6.64 5.65
CA PHE A 76 1.76 7.86 6.29
C PHE A 76 3.25 7.68 6.65
N ALA A 77 4.09 7.41 5.63
CA ALA A 77 5.51 7.12 5.81
C ALA A 77 6.32 8.30 6.37
N TYR A 78 5.91 9.53 6.05
CA TYR A 78 6.57 10.76 6.50
C TYR A 78 5.57 11.74 7.08
N ARG A 79 5.97 12.44 8.15
CA ARG A 79 5.22 13.55 8.76
C ARG A 79 5.41 14.83 7.96
N ASP A 80 6.59 15.01 7.40
CA ASP A 80 6.98 16.08 6.48
C ASP A 80 8.15 15.57 5.57
N ARG A 81 8.75 16.46 4.80
CA ARG A 81 9.80 16.09 3.83
C ARG A 81 11.03 15.39 4.43
N SER A 82 11.31 15.54 5.71
CA SER A 82 12.54 15.11 6.37
C SER A 82 12.34 14.17 7.55
N ARG A 83 11.13 14.16 8.14
CA ARG A 83 10.86 13.39 9.35
C ARG A 83 9.97 12.19 9.03
N ALA A 84 10.51 11.00 9.24
CA ALA A 84 9.73 9.77 9.18
C ALA A 84 8.58 9.78 10.19
N SER A 85 7.48 9.13 9.84
CA SER A 85 6.41 8.85 10.78
C SER A 85 6.83 7.73 11.73
N ILE A 86 6.38 7.81 12.96
CA ILE A 86 6.52 6.71 13.93
C ILE A 86 5.56 5.56 13.65
N ASP A 87 4.56 5.79 12.78
CA ASP A 87 3.55 4.83 12.38
C ASP A 87 3.10 5.13 10.94
N PRO A 88 3.44 4.25 9.98
CA PRO A 88 3.12 4.45 8.56
C PRO A 88 1.69 4.05 8.19
N THR A 89 0.84 3.67 9.15
CA THR A 89 -0.56 3.34 8.88
C THR A 89 -1.23 4.48 8.10
N PRO A 90 -1.88 4.20 6.97
CA PRO A 90 -2.47 5.25 6.14
C PRO A 90 -3.62 5.97 6.85
N ASN A 91 -3.69 7.28 6.64
CA ASN A 91 -4.86 8.08 7.04
C ASN A 91 -6.08 7.78 6.15
N ASN A 92 -5.82 7.42 4.90
CA ASN A 92 -6.80 6.99 3.90
C ASN A 92 -6.31 5.68 3.27
N PRO A 93 -6.82 4.50 3.68
CA PRO A 93 -6.37 3.21 3.18
C PRO A 93 -7.00 2.89 1.82
N VAL A 94 -6.50 3.52 0.76
CA VAL A 94 -7.10 3.43 -0.59
C VAL A 94 -7.19 1.99 -1.07
N ALA A 95 -6.15 1.18 -0.93
CA ALA A 95 -6.22 -0.22 -1.39
C ALA A 95 -7.26 -1.03 -0.61
N LEU A 96 -7.44 -0.76 0.70
CA LEU A 96 -8.50 -1.40 1.49
C LEU A 96 -9.89 -0.94 1.02
N GLN A 97 -10.08 0.35 0.76
CA GLN A 97 -11.35 0.88 0.25
C GLN A 97 -11.72 0.24 -1.10
N LEU A 98 -10.75 0.05 -1.99
CA LEU A 98 -10.99 -0.65 -3.26
C LEU A 98 -11.27 -2.15 -3.06
N ALA A 99 -10.59 -2.80 -2.12
CA ALA A 99 -10.79 -4.21 -1.81
C ALA A 99 -12.19 -4.52 -1.28
N ILE A 100 -12.73 -3.66 -0.40
CA ILE A 100 -14.03 -3.92 0.24
C ILE A 100 -15.21 -3.82 -0.75
N ILE A 101 -15.07 -3.04 -1.82
CA ILE A 101 -16.09 -2.88 -2.87
C ILE A 101 -15.86 -3.80 -4.09
N ASP A 102 -14.76 -4.56 -4.13
CA ASP A 102 -14.51 -5.54 -5.19
C ASP A 102 -15.56 -6.66 -5.12
N PRO A 103 -16.33 -6.91 -6.20
CA PRO A 103 -17.36 -7.95 -6.23
C PRO A 103 -16.82 -9.38 -6.36
N SER A 104 -15.50 -9.54 -6.49
CA SER A 104 -14.85 -10.86 -6.60
C SER A 104 -15.22 -11.76 -5.41
N PRO A 105 -15.41 -13.07 -5.62
CA PRO A 105 -15.83 -13.97 -4.55
C PRO A 105 -14.76 -14.15 -3.45
N ASN A 106 -13.50 -14.01 -3.79
CA ASN A 106 -12.40 -14.06 -2.85
C ASN A 106 -11.53 -12.82 -2.99
N VAL A 107 -11.42 -12.06 -1.93
CA VAL A 107 -10.64 -10.82 -1.89
C VAL A 107 -9.78 -10.82 -0.63
N ALA A 108 -8.53 -10.42 -0.77
CA ALA A 108 -7.64 -10.15 0.35
C ALA A 108 -7.02 -8.76 0.22
N TYR A 109 -6.74 -8.16 1.35
CA TYR A 109 -5.94 -6.96 1.49
C TYR A 109 -4.72 -7.27 2.36
N ILE A 110 -3.56 -6.76 1.96
CA ILE A 110 -2.30 -6.89 2.71
C ILE A 110 -1.76 -5.49 2.99
N ALA A 111 -1.62 -5.17 4.27
CA ALA A 111 -0.92 -3.98 4.72
C ALA A 111 0.60 -4.12 4.51
N ARG A 112 1.31 -2.99 4.50
CA ARG A 112 2.77 -2.98 4.41
C ARG A 112 3.41 -3.17 5.80
N PRO A 113 4.69 -3.59 5.87
CA PRO A 113 5.43 -3.60 7.13
C PRO A 113 5.32 -2.26 7.86
N GLY A 114 5.07 -2.31 9.17
CA GLY A 114 4.86 -1.14 10.01
C GLY A 114 3.44 -0.60 10.06
N GLN A 115 2.58 -0.94 9.10
CA GLN A 115 1.19 -0.50 9.11
C GLN A 115 0.32 -1.39 10.00
N TYR A 116 -0.59 -0.78 10.77
CA TYR A 116 -1.50 -1.48 11.70
C TYR A 116 -0.78 -2.38 12.72
N CYS A 117 0.41 -1.96 13.16
CA CYS A 117 1.17 -2.64 14.20
C CYS A 117 0.62 -2.27 15.57
N HIS A 118 -0.37 -3.00 16.07
CA HIS A 118 -0.82 -2.88 17.45
C HIS A 118 0.22 -3.53 18.36
N GLY A 119 1.10 -2.82 19.01
CA GLY A 119 1.97 -3.26 20.11
C GLY A 119 2.40 -4.74 20.19
N GLU A 120 1.68 -5.62 19.53
CA GLU A 120 1.87 -7.07 19.44
C GLU A 120 2.83 -7.50 18.32
N VAL A 121 3.23 -6.54 17.43
CA VAL A 121 4.12 -6.83 16.31
C VAL A 121 5.46 -6.19 16.60
N PRO A 122 6.44 -6.94 17.11
CA PRO A 122 7.80 -6.46 17.27
C PRO A 122 8.46 -6.19 15.90
N ASP A 123 9.45 -5.29 15.86
CA ASP A 123 10.35 -5.03 14.72
C ASP A 123 9.80 -4.14 13.59
N CYS A 124 9.14 -3.04 13.93
CA CYS A 124 8.83 -1.96 12.99
C CYS A 124 9.97 -0.94 12.97
N ASP A 125 11.03 -1.21 12.23
CA ASP A 125 12.11 -0.26 11.95
C ASP A 125 11.65 0.71 10.86
N GLU A 126 11.77 2.02 11.09
CA GLU A 126 11.32 3.08 10.17
C GLU A 126 11.94 2.99 8.77
N THR A 127 13.08 2.32 8.62
CA THR A 127 13.70 2.13 7.31
C THR A 127 12.81 1.35 6.36
N TYR A 128 11.91 0.47 6.86
CA TYR A 128 11.03 -0.36 6.05
C TYR A 128 9.76 0.34 5.53
N TRP A 129 9.48 1.55 5.98
CA TRP A 129 8.50 2.42 5.31
C TRP A 129 9.12 3.69 4.73
N THR A 130 10.44 3.86 4.87
CA THR A 130 11.19 4.94 4.26
C THR A 130 12.13 4.42 3.16
N THR A 131 13.42 4.29 3.43
CA THR A 131 14.44 3.99 2.42
C THR A 131 14.42 2.55 1.91
N LYS A 132 14.03 1.58 2.75
CA LYS A 132 13.93 0.14 2.44
C LYS A 132 12.51 -0.34 2.13
N ARG A 133 11.59 0.57 1.82
CA ARG A 133 10.16 0.23 1.62
C ARG A 133 9.87 -0.75 0.49
N PHE A 134 10.82 -0.97 -0.41
CA PHE A 134 10.78 -1.99 -1.47
C PHE A 134 11.97 -2.94 -1.37
N SER A 135 12.56 -3.14 -0.19
CA SER A 135 13.70 -4.05 -0.02
C SER A 135 13.31 -5.50 -0.28
N GLU A 136 14.34 -6.34 -0.46
CA GLU A 136 14.11 -7.78 -0.65
C GLU A 136 13.33 -8.40 0.52
N GLU A 137 13.62 -7.99 1.75
CA GLU A 137 12.91 -8.48 2.94
C GLU A 137 11.41 -8.14 2.90
N VAL A 138 11.08 -6.90 2.47
CA VAL A 138 9.68 -6.47 2.32
C VAL A 138 8.98 -7.26 1.22
N VAL A 139 9.58 -7.36 0.05
CA VAL A 139 8.99 -8.06 -1.10
C VAL A 139 8.84 -9.55 -0.82
N SER A 140 9.86 -10.20 -0.22
CA SER A 140 9.80 -11.60 0.16
C SER A 140 8.71 -11.89 1.20
N SER A 141 8.55 -10.99 2.20
CA SER A 141 7.51 -11.13 3.21
C SER A 141 6.10 -11.02 2.60
N VAL A 142 5.88 -10.04 1.73
CA VAL A 142 4.59 -9.91 1.02
C VAL A 142 4.35 -11.14 0.13
N ASN A 143 5.36 -11.60 -0.62
CA ASN A 143 5.24 -12.80 -1.46
C ASN A 143 4.89 -14.06 -0.65
N GLY A 144 5.52 -14.25 0.50
CA GLY A 144 5.19 -15.34 1.42
C GLY A 144 3.76 -15.22 1.96
N THR A 145 3.33 -14.02 2.34
CA THR A 145 1.94 -13.74 2.77
C THR A 145 0.94 -14.07 1.67
N VAL A 146 1.20 -13.67 0.42
CA VAL A 146 0.40 -14.07 -0.75
C VAL A 146 0.29 -15.59 -0.88
N SER A 147 1.38 -16.33 -0.65
CA SER A 147 1.39 -17.79 -0.72
C SER A 147 0.55 -18.43 0.40
N VAL A 148 0.59 -17.88 1.61
CA VAL A 148 -0.26 -18.34 2.75
C VAL A 148 -1.74 -18.12 2.43
N ILE A 149 -2.10 -16.93 1.93
CA ILE A 149 -3.48 -16.60 1.56
C ILE A 149 -3.98 -17.51 0.43
N LYS A 150 -3.17 -17.64 -0.64
CA LYS A 150 -3.50 -18.53 -1.76
C LYS A 150 -3.77 -19.97 -1.30
N LYS A 151 -2.92 -20.50 -0.41
CA LYS A 151 -3.09 -21.84 0.17
C LYS A 151 -4.37 -21.94 0.99
N LYS A 152 -4.68 -20.92 1.81
CA LYS A 152 -5.92 -20.86 2.63
C LYS A 152 -7.18 -20.94 1.75
N VAL A 153 -7.17 -20.27 0.60
CA VAL A 153 -8.29 -20.29 -0.35
C VAL A 153 -8.32 -21.58 -1.18
N GLY A 154 -7.20 -22.24 -1.38
CA GLY A 154 -7.05 -23.37 -2.30
C GLY A 154 -7.05 -22.97 -3.78
N SER A 155 -6.73 -21.71 -4.09
CA SER A 155 -6.75 -21.18 -5.45
C SER A 155 -5.50 -21.57 -6.24
N ASP A 156 -5.65 -21.82 -7.54
CA ASP A 156 -4.53 -22.03 -8.46
C ASP A 156 -3.97 -20.73 -9.02
N LYS A 157 -4.78 -19.69 -9.12
CA LYS A 157 -4.44 -18.39 -9.70
C LYS A 157 -4.75 -17.24 -8.76
N ILE A 158 -3.92 -16.20 -8.82
CA ILE A 158 -4.08 -14.96 -8.07
C ILE A 158 -4.11 -13.77 -9.02
N GLU A 159 -4.90 -12.77 -8.67
CA GLU A 159 -4.86 -11.43 -9.26
C GLU A 159 -4.26 -10.46 -8.26
N LEU A 160 -3.34 -9.60 -8.70
CA LEU A 160 -2.66 -8.65 -7.84
C LEU A 160 -3.10 -7.22 -8.18
N VAL A 161 -3.47 -6.47 -7.16
CA VAL A 161 -3.80 -5.04 -7.27
C VAL A 161 -2.92 -4.26 -6.31
N GLY A 162 -2.20 -3.26 -6.80
CA GLY A 162 -1.31 -2.44 -5.97
C GLY A 162 -1.63 -0.95 -6.07
N PHE A 163 -1.83 -0.29 -4.94
CA PHE A 163 -2.00 1.15 -4.88
C PHE A 163 -0.66 1.83 -4.59
N SER A 164 -0.32 2.90 -5.32
CA SER A 164 0.87 3.74 -5.08
C SER A 164 2.15 2.90 -4.93
N GLY A 165 2.84 2.92 -3.78
CA GLY A 165 3.97 2.04 -3.47
C GLY A 165 3.62 0.54 -3.51
N GLY A 166 2.37 0.16 -3.27
CA GLY A 166 1.87 -1.20 -3.47
C GLY A 166 1.96 -1.64 -4.94
N GLY A 167 1.89 -0.70 -5.89
CA GLY A 167 2.13 -0.95 -7.31
C GLY A 167 3.54 -1.47 -7.59
N ALA A 168 4.55 -0.90 -6.93
CA ALA A 168 5.91 -1.44 -7.00
C ALA A 168 5.97 -2.88 -6.45
N VAL A 169 5.35 -3.10 -5.29
CA VAL A 169 5.39 -4.40 -4.61
C VAL A 169 4.70 -5.48 -5.44
N VAL A 170 3.52 -5.23 -6.04
CA VAL A 170 2.84 -6.25 -6.87
C VAL A 170 3.67 -6.63 -8.09
N CYS A 171 4.36 -5.69 -8.73
CA CYS A 171 5.26 -5.98 -9.84
C CYS A 171 6.46 -6.84 -9.39
N LEU A 172 7.10 -6.48 -8.28
CA LEU A 172 8.22 -7.22 -7.73
C LEU A 172 7.83 -8.61 -7.23
N VAL A 173 6.64 -8.77 -6.65
CA VAL A 173 6.08 -10.08 -6.27
C VAL A 173 5.74 -10.91 -7.49
N ALA A 174 5.06 -10.34 -8.49
CA ALA A 174 4.66 -11.04 -9.70
C ALA A 174 5.86 -11.60 -10.47
N ALA A 175 6.97 -10.87 -10.52
CA ALA A 175 8.21 -11.32 -11.16
C ALA A 175 8.84 -12.58 -10.53
N ARG A 176 8.41 -12.97 -9.32
CA ARG A 176 8.86 -14.16 -8.57
C ARG A 176 7.89 -15.33 -8.65
N ARG A 177 6.81 -15.18 -9.44
CA ARG A 177 5.67 -16.12 -9.43
C ARG A 177 5.28 -16.55 -10.84
N ASN A 178 4.70 -17.75 -10.96
CA ASN A 178 4.14 -18.30 -12.21
C ASN A 178 2.61 -18.49 -12.15
N ASP A 179 1.99 -18.11 -11.03
CA ASP A 179 0.56 -18.28 -10.76
C ASP A 179 -0.24 -16.98 -10.81
N VAL A 180 0.40 -15.87 -11.20
CA VAL A 180 -0.26 -14.57 -11.34
C VAL A 180 -1.05 -14.52 -12.65
N ALA A 181 -2.37 -14.39 -12.54
CA ALA A 181 -3.28 -14.26 -13.66
C ALA A 181 -3.28 -12.85 -14.25
N SER A 182 -3.20 -11.82 -13.39
CA SER A 182 -3.16 -10.43 -13.83
C SER A 182 -2.54 -9.51 -12.78
N ILE A 183 -2.07 -8.35 -13.25
CA ILE A 183 -1.61 -7.24 -12.42
C ILE A 183 -2.47 -6.01 -12.73
N ARG A 184 -2.98 -5.36 -11.68
CA ARG A 184 -3.54 -4.00 -11.77
C ARG A 184 -2.77 -3.08 -10.85
N THR A 185 -2.51 -1.85 -11.28
CA THR A 185 -1.96 -0.80 -10.41
C THR A 185 -2.82 0.45 -10.45
N VAL A 186 -3.02 1.06 -9.30
CA VAL A 186 -3.76 2.30 -9.12
C VAL A 186 -2.79 3.35 -8.63
N ALA A 187 -2.58 4.42 -9.39
CA ALA A 187 -1.56 5.44 -9.11
C ALA A 187 -0.18 4.82 -8.78
N GLY A 188 0.22 3.76 -9.51
CA GLY A 188 1.32 2.87 -9.14
C GLY A 188 2.70 3.53 -9.24
N ASN A 189 3.51 3.40 -8.18
CA ASN A 189 4.92 3.78 -8.19
C ASN A 189 5.75 2.69 -8.90
N LEU A 190 5.75 2.70 -10.23
CA LEU A 190 6.38 1.69 -11.06
C LEU A 190 7.87 1.95 -11.36
N ASP A 191 8.36 3.14 -10.98
CA ASP A 191 9.76 3.54 -11.02
C ASP A 191 10.08 4.49 -9.86
N PRO A 192 10.43 3.95 -8.67
CA PRO A 192 10.76 4.77 -7.50
C PRO A 192 11.91 5.76 -7.71
N ASP A 193 12.88 5.43 -8.56
CA ASP A 193 13.99 6.34 -8.85
C ASP A 193 13.52 7.55 -9.65
N ALA A 194 12.67 7.36 -10.65
CA ALA A 194 12.11 8.45 -11.46
C ALA A 194 11.11 9.29 -10.63
N VAL A 195 10.29 8.67 -9.76
CA VAL A 195 9.40 9.40 -8.84
C VAL A 195 10.22 10.26 -7.89
N ASN A 196 11.27 9.72 -7.29
CA ASN A 196 12.14 10.48 -6.38
C ASN A 196 12.86 11.64 -7.10
N ALA A 197 13.33 11.41 -8.33
CA ALA A 197 13.94 12.46 -9.16
C ALA A 197 12.94 13.59 -9.47
N PHE A 198 11.69 13.25 -9.82
CA PHE A 198 10.61 14.20 -10.05
C PHE A 198 10.36 15.08 -8.83
N HIS A 199 10.32 14.50 -7.63
CA HIS A 199 10.12 15.20 -6.37
C HIS A 199 11.38 15.83 -5.78
N LYS A 200 12.55 15.69 -6.46
CA LYS A 200 13.86 16.19 -5.99
C LYS A 200 14.21 15.69 -4.59
N VAL A 201 13.95 14.41 -4.34
CA VAL A 201 14.33 13.69 -3.10
C VAL A 201 15.35 12.60 -3.39
N SER A 202 16.06 12.14 -2.35
CA SER A 202 17.11 11.14 -2.47
C SER A 202 16.58 9.79 -2.96
N LYS A 203 17.43 9.05 -3.68
CA LYS A 203 17.14 7.65 -4.05
C LYS A 203 16.95 6.77 -2.82
N LEU A 204 16.12 5.75 -2.95
CA LEU A 204 15.89 4.78 -1.89
C LEU A 204 17.08 3.83 -1.76
N LYS A 205 17.78 3.90 -0.64
CA LYS A 205 18.88 2.96 -0.35
C LYS A 205 18.33 1.63 0.14
N GLY A 206 18.67 0.54 -0.55
CA GLY A 206 18.25 -0.82 -0.19
C GLY A 206 16.85 -1.22 -0.66
N SER A 207 16.22 -0.43 -1.52
CA SER A 207 14.97 -0.77 -2.20
C SER A 207 15.23 -1.29 -3.62
N LEU A 208 14.40 -2.23 -4.04
CA LEU A 208 14.34 -2.72 -5.41
C LEU A 208 13.53 -1.75 -6.28
N ASN A 209 13.75 -1.81 -7.60
CA ASN A 209 13.00 -1.02 -8.56
C ASN A 209 12.27 -1.96 -9.55
N PRO A 210 10.93 -1.84 -9.73
CA PRO A 210 10.16 -2.61 -10.70
C PRO A 210 10.70 -2.56 -12.12
N MET A 211 11.36 -1.46 -12.51
CA MET A 211 11.98 -1.32 -13.82
C MET A 211 13.04 -2.40 -14.10
N ASN A 212 13.69 -2.93 -13.07
CA ASN A 212 14.71 -3.98 -13.22
C ASN A 212 14.11 -5.36 -13.56
N VAL A 213 12.80 -5.55 -13.33
CA VAL A 213 12.09 -6.82 -13.59
C VAL A 213 10.98 -6.68 -14.64
N VAL A 214 10.84 -5.50 -15.25
CA VAL A 214 9.73 -5.20 -16.16
C VAL A 214 9.61 -6.17 -17.33
N SER A 215 10.71 -6.63 -17.88
CA SER A 215 10.73 -7.58 -19.01
C SER A 215 10.16 -8.96 -18.63
N SER A 216 10.36 -9.42 -17.40
CA SER A 216 9.79 -10.68 -16.90
C SER A 216 8.28 -10.64 -16.72
N LEU A 217 7.69 -9.43 -16.66
CA LEU A 217 6.27 -9.22 -16.52
C LEU A 217 5.52 -9.15 -17.86
N ALA A 218 6.22 -9.11 -18.99
CA ALA A 218 5.63 -8.90 -20.32
C ALA A 218 4.60 -9.98 -20.72
N GLY A 219 4.72 -11.20 -20.18
CA GLY A 219 3.78 -12.30 -20.38
C GLY A 219 2.53 -12.27 -19.49
N ILE A 220 2.50 -11.40 -18.46
CA ILE A 220 1.38 -11.29 -17.53
C ILE A 220 0.42 -10.18 -18.01
N PRO A 221 -0.89 -10.42 -18.08
CA PRO A 221 -1.86 -9.38 -18.37
C PRO A 221 -1.81 -8.26 -17.34
N GLN A 222 -1.76 -7.00 -17.79
CA GLN A 222 -1.59 -5.82 -16.93
C GLN A 222 -2.60 -4.74 -17.23
N ARG A 223 -2.94 -3.93 -16.21
CA ARG A 223 -3.71 -2.70 -16.33
C ARG A 223 -3.20 -1.68 -15.32
N HIS A 224 -2.74 -0.54 -15.81
CA HIS A 224 -2.22 0.55 -14.99
C HIS A 224 -3.16 1.74 -15.04
N PHE A 225 -3.86 2.01 -13.95
CA PHE A 225 -4.75 3.16 -13.81
C PHE A 225 -3.95 4.38 -13.34
N ILE A 226 -4.02 5.45 -14.11
CA ILE A 226 -3.34 6.73 -13.86
C ILE A 226 -4.40 7.77 -13.55
N GLY A 227 -4.27 8.48 -12.42
CA GLY A 227 -5.12 9.62 -12.14
C GLY A 227 -4.74 10.83 -13.00
N GLU A 228 -5.71 11.41 -13.69
CA GLU A 228 -5.48 12.60 -14.52
C GLU A 228 -4.90 13.77 -13.71
N ARG A 229 -5.33 13.89 -12.44
CA ARG A 229 -4.91 14.95 -11.51
C ARG A 229 -3.89 14.47 -10.48
N ASP A 230 -3.23 13.34 -10.72
CA ASP A 230 -2.21 12.82 -9.80
C ASP A 230 -0.92 13.63 -9.92
N ILE A 231 -0.60 14.40 -8.87
CA ILE A 231 0.63 15.20 -8.75
C ILE A 231 1.74 14.47 -7.98
N ILE A 232 1.44 13.26 -7.45
CA ILE A 232 2.40 12.47 -6.67
C ILE A 232 3.10 11.46 -7.58
N ILE A 233 2.34 10.71 -8.37
CA ILE A 233 2.89 9.78 -9.37
C ILE A 233 2.56 10.31 -10.76
N PRO A 234 3.52 10.99 -11.42
CA PRO A 234 3.25 11.57 -12.74
C PRO A 234 2.96 10.49 -13.79
N PRO A 235 2.11 10.76 -14.77
CA PRO A 235 1.72 9.81 -15.82
C PRO A 235 2.89 9.18 -16.57
N SER A 236 4.02 9.90 -16.70
CA SER A 236 5.24 9.42 -17.35
C SER A 236 5.79 8.12 -16.73
N ILE A 237 5.57 7.88 -15.44
CA ILE A 237 6.02 6.67 -14.74
C ILE A 237 5.39 5.42 -15.37
N ALA A 238 4.07 5.37 -15.47
CA ALA A 238 3.38 4.22 -16.07
C ALA A 238 3.63 4.14 -17.59
N HIS A 239 3.73 5.29 -18.28
CA HIS A 239 4.07 5.31 -19.71
C HIS A 239 5.46 4.70 -19.98
N ASN A 240 6.47 5.05 -19.19
CA ASN A 240 7.81 4.49 -19.34
C ASN A 240 7.82 3.00 -18.99
N PHE A 241 7.14 2.59 -17.92
CA PHE A 241 7.01 1.19 -17.54
C PHE A 241 6.35 0.36 -18.64
N ALA A 242 5.22 0.82 -19.21
CA ALA A 242 4.54 0.18 -20.33
C ALA A 242 5.47 0.03 -21.56
N LYS A 243 6.17 1.10 -21.93
CA LYS A 243 7.15 1.06 -23.04
C LYS A 243 8.25 0.02 -22.78
N MET A 244 8.82 -0.02 -21.59
CA MET A 244 9.86 -0.99 -21.22
C MET A 244 9.35 -2.42 -21.15
N SER A 245 8.05 -2.64 -20.85
CA SER A 245 7.42 -3.98 -20.93
C SER A 245 7.10 -4.41 -22.37
N GLY A 246 7.29 -3.52 -23.36
CA GLY A 246 7.01 -3.74 -24.76
C GLY A 246 5.61 -3.30 -25.22
N ASP A 247 4.87 -2.58 -24.40
CA ASP A 247 3.59 -1.96 -24.77
C ASP A 247 3.80 -0.58 -25.39
N PHE A 248 4.22 -0.55 -26.64
CA PHE A 248 4.44 0.71 -27.37
C PHE A 248 3.13 1.44 -27.70
N THR A 249 2.00 0.75 -27.67
CA THR A 249 0.66 1.30 -27.96
C THR A 249 -0.06 1.80 -26.69
N LYS A 250 0.56 1.60 -25.53
CA LYS A 250 0.00 1.97 -24.22
C LYS A 250 -1.35 1.31 -23.90
N LYS A 251 -1.63 0.15 -24.49
CA LYS A 251 -2.90 -0.58 -24.30
C LYS A 251 -3.10 -1.09 -22.88
N THR A 252 -2.02 -1.16 -22.07
CA THR A 252 -2.07 -1.51 -20.64
C THR A 252 -2.47 -0.33 -19.76
N ILE A 253 -2.53 0.89 -20.29
CA ILE A 253 -2.76 2.12 -19.53
C ILE A 253 -4.21 2.57 -19.66
N THR A 254 -4.76 3.05 -18.56
CA THR A 254 -6.06 3.75 -18.50
C THR A 254 -5.90 5.03 -17.68
N ILE A 255 -6.15 6.18 -18.31
CA ILE A 255 -6.23 7.47 -17.59
C ILE A 255 -7.63 7.59 -17.00
N VAL A 256 -7.72 7.86 -15.72
CA VAL A 256 -9.00 8.03 -15.01
C VAL A 256 -9.23 9.53 -14.80
N PRO A 257 -10.22 10.11 -15.49
CA PRO A 257 -10.54 11.53 -15.39
C PRO A 257 -10.84 11.93 -13.95
N GLU A 258 -10.43 13.12 -13.57
CA GLU A 258 -10.66 13.74 -12.27
C GLU A 258 -9.98 13.04 -11.09
N ALA A 259 -9.47 11.80 -11.23
CA ALA A 259 -8.79 11.09 -10.16
C ALA A 259 -7.44 11.74 -9.83
N GLY A 260 -7.22 11.98 -8.55
CA GLY A 260 -5.93 12.36 -7.98
C GLY A 260 -5.22 11.16 -7.39
N HIS A 261 -4.16 11.40 -6.56
CA HIS A 261 -3.42 10.28 -5.97
C HIS A 261 -4.28 9.42 -5.03
N ASN A 262 -5.00 10.06 -4.10
CA ASN A 262 -5.76 9.38 -3.03
C ASN A 262 -7.29 9.51 -3.17
N LYS A 263 -7.81 10.00 -4.29
CA LYS A 263 -9.23 10.34 -4.46
C LYS A 263 -9.73 10.02 -5.85
N GLY A 264 -11.03 9.71 -5.97
CA GLY A 264 -11.71 9.48 -7.24
C GLY A 264 -11.47 8.09 -7.81
N TRP A 265 -11.10 7.13 -6.96
CA TRP A 265 -10.90 5.74 -7.31
C TRP A 265 -12.07 4.87 -6.90
N ASP A 266 -12.56 5.03 -5.67
CA ASP A 266 -13.63 4.24 -5.04
C ASP A 266 -14.95 4.36 -5.78
N ASP A 267 -15.41 5.56 -6.10
CA ASP A 267 -16.66 5.80 -6.84
C ASP A 267 -16.69 5.12 -8.23
N ARG A 268 -15.53 4.85 -8.82
CA ARG A 268 -15.38 4.29 -10.15
C ARG A 268 -14.82 2.87 -10.19
N TRP A 269 -14.43 2.32 -9.04
CA TRP A 269 -13.65 1.09 -9.02
C TRP A 269 -14.36 -0.09 -9.66
N ILE A 270 -15.69 -0.24 -9.43
CA ILE A 270 -16.48 -1.30 -10.04
C ILE A 270 -16.46 -1.19 -11.57
N GLU A 271 -16.56 0.03 -12.13
CA GLU A 271 -16.44 0.28 -13.56
C GLU A 271 -15.03 -0.05 -14.06
N LEU A 272 -13.99 0.40 -13.35
CA LEU A 272 -12.60 0.19 -13.71
C LEU A 272 -12.20 -1.30 -13.71
N LEU A 273 -12.77 -2.10 -12.82
CA LEU A 273 -12.58 -3.55 -12.80
C LEU A 273 -13.08 -4.25 -14.06
N GLN A 274 -14.06 -3.69 -14.77
CA GLN A 274 -14.54 -4.24 -16.05
C GLN A 274 -13.53 -4.05 -17.19
N ILE A 275 -12.54 -3.16 -17.03
CA ILE A 275 -11.48 -2.98 -18.01
C ILE A 275 -10.47 -4.11 -17.87
N SER A 276 -10.49 -5.05 -18.81
CA SER A 276 -9.65 -6.23 -18.76
C SER A 276 -8.16 -5.88 -18.83
N PRO A 277 -7.31 -6.50 -18.01
CA PRO A 277 -5.87 -6.49 -18.20
C PRO A 277 -5.48 -7.13 -19.54
N VAL A 278 -4.47 -6.59 -20.17
CA VAL A 278 -3.94 -7.09 -21.46
C VAL A 278 -2.45 -7.32 -21.38
N LYS A 279 -1.93 -8.27 -22.17
CA LYS A 279 -0.48 -8.50 -22.22
C LYS A 279 0.21 -7.31 -22.88
N PRO A 280 1.32 -6.80 -22.34
CA PRO A 280 2.12 -5.74 -22.95
C PRO A 280 2.58 -6.07 -24.38
N LYS A 281 3.08 -7.29 -24.57
CA LYS A 281 3.44 -7.83 -25.89
C LYS A 281 2.38 -8.82 -26.37
N ASN A 282 2.06 -8.75 -27.65
CA ASN A 282 1.40 -9.86 -28.32
C ASN A 282 2.52 -10.78 -28.80
N TRP A 283 2.58 -12.01 -28.31
CA TRP A 283 3.42 -13.09 -28.83
C TRP A 283 2.71 -13.77 -29.98
#